data_072bb916475f2e22bfb5afc2a8223896
#
_entry.id   072bb916475f2e22bfb5afc2a8223896
#
_cell.length_a   1.000
_cell.length_b   1.000
_cell.length_c   1.000
_cell.angle_alpha   90.00
_cell.angle_beta   90.00
_cell.angle_gamma   90.00
#
_symmetry.space_group_name_H-M   'P 1'
#
loop_
_entity.id
_entity.type
_entity.pdbx_description
1 polymer ?
#
loop_
_entity_poly.entity_id
_entity_poly.type
_entity_poly.pdbx_seq_one_letter_code
_entity_poly.pdbx_strand_id
1 'polypeptide(L)'
;MSVFAGKHVLIVIENLPAPFDRRVWQEATTLKENGAEVSIICPKMKGYDKSYEQLNGIDIYRHPLPIEGHGAFGYLIEYSTAIFWEAWLSCKIFLKKRFHVIHGCNPPDLIFITALFFKLFGVKYVFDHHDINPELYLAKFNKKGFFYRSMLFFERMTFRAADFSIATNESYKQIAIERGGMEADKVTVVRSGPSLKRLRITEGDPAYKKGRDFLVGYVGVIGVQEGLDLLLESVKHIVQKRDDVQFAIIGSGTALDEIKLMAEELGVKEYVDFYGRVSDEKLVSVLNTCDVCVNPDRPTEMNNLSTMNKIMEYMALRKSIVQYDLKEGRASALEASLYAKNDDTLDFAEKIMFLLDNEEESRRMADFGYDRVINKLSWDYEQVRLIDFYREVLELPEKAKVAVY
;
A
#
# COMPACT_ATOMS: atom_id res chain seq x y z
N MET A 1 -30.20 4.85 -11.13
CA MET A 1 -30.02 3.39 -10.88
C MET A 1 -28.58 3.16 -10.50
N SER A 2 -28.31 2.35 -9.49
CA SER A 2 -26.93 2.00 -9.11
C SER A 2 -26.26 1.17 -10.22
N VAL A 3 -24.98 1.43 -10.46
CA VAL A 3 -24.22 0.86 -11.60
C VAL A 3 -24.19 -0.67 -11.55
N PHE A 4 -24.02 -1.25 -10.35
CA PHE A 4 -23.79 -2.66 -10.12
C PHE A 4 -24.97 -3.37 -9.44
N ALA A 5 -26.21 -2.84 -9.60
CA ALA A 5 -27.39 -3.48 -9.01
C ALA A 5 -27.54 -4.95 -9.43
N GLY A 6 -27.72 -5.84 -8.45
CA GLY A 6 -27.86 -7.28 -8.67
C GLY A 6 -26.55 -8.01 -8.94
N LYS A 7 -25.40 -7.32 -8.92
CA LYS A 7 -24.07 -7.95 -9.03
C LYS A 7 -23.48 -8.16 -7.64
N HIS A 8 -22.80 -9.29 -7.45
CA HIS A 8 -22.13 -9.65 -6.21
C HIS A 8 -20.64 -9.92 -6.48
N VAL A 9 -19.77 -9.25 -5.74
CA VAL A 9 -18.31 -9.39 -5.80
C VAL A 9 -17.83 -10.02 -4.51
N LEU A 10 -17.03 -11.08 -4.63
CA LEU A 10 -16.31 -11.70 -3.53
C LEU A 10 -14.85 -11.23 -3.59
N ILE A 11 -14.38 -10.51 -2.57
CA ILE A 11 -12.97 -10.12 -2.42
C ILE A 11 -12.31 -11.12 -1.47
N VAL A 12 -11.14 -11.62 -1.86
CA VAL A 12 -10.34 -12.58 -1.08
C VAL A 12 -8.96 -11.99 -0.84
N ILE A 13 -8.60 -11.88 0.43
CA ILE A 13 -7.29 -11.40 0.88
C ILE A 13 -6.81 -12.26 2.05
N GLU A 14 -5.52 -12.66 2.06
CA GLU A 14 -4.98 -13.59 3.06
C GLU A 14 -4.09 -12.91 4.11
N ASN A 15 -3.45 -11.79 3.79
CA ASN A 15 -2.41 -11.21 4.63
C ASN A 15 -2.93 -10.24 5.71
N LEU A 16 -4.04 -9.54 5.46
CA LEU A 16 -4.57 -8.53 6.37
C LEU A 16 -6.10 -8.61 6.50
N PRO A 17 -6.66 -8.31 7.69
CA PRO A 17 -8.12 -8.28 7.86
C PRO A 17 -8.73 -7.02 7.27
N ALA A 18 -9.97 -7.12 6.78
CA ALA A 18 -10.81 -5.96 6.51
C ALA A 18 -11.52 -5.50 7.82
N PRO A 19 -11.67 -4.17 8.04
CA PRO A 19 -11.33 -3.02 7.20
C PRO A 19 -9.89 -2.49 7.39
N PHE A 20 -9.00 -3.26 8.04
CA PHE A 20 -7.63 -2.82 8.33
C PHE A 20 -6.80 -2.62 7.06
N ASP A 21 -6.95 -3.51 6.07
CA ASP A 21 -6.42 -3.26 4.73
C ASP A 21 -7.18 -2.11 4.07
N ARG A 22 -6.51 -0.98 3.94
CA ARG A 22 -7.13 0.26 3.47
C ARG A 22 -7.51 0.19 1.99
N ARG A 23 -6.67 -0.44 1.15
CA ARG A 23 -6.93 -0.58 -0.28
C ARG A 23 -8.18 -1.43 -0.50
N VAL A 24 -8.19 -2.64 0.05
CA VAL A 24 -9.33 -3.54 -0.04
C VAL A 24 -10.61 -2.89 0.49
N TRP A 25 -10.50 -2.13 1.59
CA TRP A 25 -11.65 -1.45 2.16
C TRP A 25 -12.19 -0.33 1.28
N GLN A 26 -11.32 0.47 0.64
CA GLN A 26 -11.70 1.52 -0.30
C GLN A 26 -12.38 0.91 -1.55
N GLU A 27 -11.84 -0.17 -2.09
CA GLU A 27 -12.41 -0.88 -3.24
C GLU A 27 -13.78 -1.48 -2.91
N ALA A 28 -13.89 -2.21 -1.80
CA ALA A 28 -15.13 -2.81 -1.33
C ALA A 28 -16.22 -1.75 -1.09
N THR A 29 -15.86 -0.64 -0.44
CA THR A 29 -16.78 0.47 -0.16
C THR A 29 -17.23 1.13 -1.46
N THR A 30 -16.32 1.38 -2.39
CA THR A 30 -16.66 1.96 -3.71
C THR A 30 -17.62 1.07 -4.49
N LEU A 31 -17.38 -0.24 -4.54
CA LEU A 31 -18.29 -1.18 -5.19
C LEU A 31 -19.65 -1.20 -4.52
N LYS A 32 -19.68 -1.21 -3.18
CA LYS A 32 -20.92 -1.18 -2.40
C LYS A 32 -21.74 0.09 -2.63
N GLU A 33 -21.10 1.25 -2.58
CA GLU A 33 -21.75 2.56 -2.83
C GLU A 33 -22.31 2.67 -4.25
N ASN A 34 -21.72 1.94 -5.21
CA ASN A 34 -22.20 1.84 -6.58
C ASN A 34 -23.21 0.69 -6.79
N GLY A 35 -23.68 0.05 -5.71
CA GLY A 35 -24.80 -0.87 -5.70
C GLY A 35 -24.47 -2.34 -5.85
N ALA A 36 -23.19 -2.71 -5.84
CA ALA A 36 -22.81 -4.10 -5.74
C ALA A 36 -23.14 -4.67 -4.35
N GLU A 37 -23.39 -5.95 -4.29
CA GLU A 37 -23.21 -6.71 -3.07
C GLU A 37 -21.75 -7.09 -2.95
N VAL A 38 -21.19 -6.94 -1.75
CA VAL A 38 -19.78 -7.21 -1.52
C VAL A 38 -19.62 -8.13 -0.32
N SER A 39 -18.88 -9.21 -0.51
CA SER A 39 -18.41 -10.09 0.56
C SER A 39 -16.89 -10.10 0.57
N ILE A 40 -16.28 -10.11 1.75
CA ILE A 40 -14.82 -10.19 1.92
C ILE A 40 -14.49 -11.45 2.71
N ILE A 41 -13.51 -12.24 2.24
CA ILE A 41 -12.85 -13.29 2.99
C ILE A 41 -11.46 -12.76 3.36
N CYS A 42 -11.13 -12.80 4.65
CA CYS A 42 -9.85 -12.33 5.16
C CYS A 42 -9.44 -13.08 6.44
N PRO A 43 -8.20 -12.94 6.92
CA PRO A 43 -7.79 -13.57 8.18
C PRO A 43 -8.34 -12.85 9.40
N LYS A 44 -8.35 -13.57 10.55
CA LYS A 44 -8.48 -12.98 11.88
C LYS A 44 -7.16 -12.36 12.31
N MET A 45 -7.24 -11.26 13.05
CA MET A 45 -6.09 -10.61 13.69
C MET A 45 -6.54 -9.98 14.99
N LYS A 46 -5.60 -9.64 15.88
CA LYS A 46 -5.91 -8.94 17.16
C LYS A 46 -6.76 -7.70 16.89
N GLY A 47 -7.92 -7.62 17.50
CA GLY A 47 -8.92 -6.58 17.28
C GLY A 47 -9.91 -6.88 16.13
N TYR A 48 -9.71 -7.98 15.38
CA TYR A 48 -10.58 -8.44 14.29
C TYR A 48 -10.91 -9.94 14.45
N ASP A 49 -11.41 -10.32 15.64
CA ASP A 49 -11.54 -11.72 16.06
C ASP A 49 -12.85 -12.37 15.62
N LYS A 50 -13.87 -11.58 15.27
CA LYS A 50 -15.19 -12.08 14.85
C LYS A 50 -15.07 -12.87 13.55
N SER A 51 -15.60 -14.10 13.53
CA SER A 51 -15.61 -14.93 12.30
C SER A 51 -16.54 -14.38 11.22
N TYR A 52 -17.54 -13.58 11.59
CA TYR A 52 -18.44 -12.89 10.68
C TYR A 52 -18.90 -11.57 11.30
N GLU A 53 -18.93 -10.54 10.49
CA GLU A 53 -19.63 -9.29 10.81
C GLU A 53 -20.04 -8.58 9.51
N GLN A 54 -20.99 -7.64 9.63
CA GLN A 54 -21.37 -6.77 8.53
C GLN A 54 -21.02 -5.33 8.91
N LEU A 55 -20.21 -4.68 8.08
CA LEU A 55 -19.82 -3.26 8.24
C LEU A 55 -20.19 -2.50 6.97
N ASN A 56 -20.89 -1.38 7.12
CA ASN A 56 -21.37 -0.55 5.99
C ASN A 56 -22.11 -1.35 4.89
N GLY A 57 -22.80 -2.44 5.28
CA GLY A 57 -23.50 -3.33 4.36
C GLY A 57 -22.58 -4.26 3.56
N ILE A 58 -21.32 -4.38 3.93
CA ILE A 58 -20.34 -5.34 3.39
C ILE A 58 -20.25 -6.51 4.35
N ASP A 59 -20.38 -7.74 3.83
CA ASP A 59 -20.28 -8.97 4.61
C ASP A 59 -18.82 -9.40 4.72
N ILE A 60 -18.30 -9.52 5.94
CA ILE A 60 -16.90 -9.89 6.21
C ILE A 60 -16.85 -11.25 6.89
N TYR A 61 -16.17 -12.20 6.26
CA TYR A 61 -15.96 -13.56 6.76
C TYR A 61 -14.48 -13.73 7.09
N ARG A 62 -14.16 -14.01 8.36
CA ARG A 62 -12.75 -14.16 8.79
C ARG A 62 -12.46 -15.60 9.18
N HIS A 63 -11.36 -16.11 8.65
CA HIS A 63 -10.81 -17.42 9.03
C HIS A 63 -9.66 -17.29 10.03
N PRO A 64 -9.38 -18.33 10.82
CA PRO A 64 -8.19 -18.33 11.64
C PRO A 64 -6.93 -18.32 10.78
N LEU A 65 -5.92 -17.55 11.18
CA LEU A 65 -4.57 -17.75 10.67
C LEU A 65 -3.96 -18.94 11.40
N PRO A 66 -3.29 -19.87 10.71
CA PRO A 66 -2.40 -20.82 11.37
C PRO A 66 -1.31 -20.04 12.11
N ILE A 67 -0.79 -20.61 13.18
CA ILE A 67 0.34 -20.06 13.93
C ILE A 67 1.49 -19.86 12.95
N GLU A 68 2.14 -18.70 12.96
CA GLU A 68 3.27 -18.36 12.11
C GLU A 68 4.25 -19.53 12.02
N GLY A 69 4.31 -20.14 10.85
CA GLY A 69 5.16 -21.29 10.62
C GLY A 69 6.61 -20.85 10.43
N HIS A 70 7.51 -21.35 11.27
CA HIS A 70 8.92 -21.15 11.06
C HIS A 70 9.46 -22.14 10.00
N GLY A 71 10.12 -21.61 8.96
CA GLY A 71 10.75 -22.39 7.89
C GLY A 71 9.78 -22.84 6.77
N ALA A 72 10.35 -23.49 5.75
CA ALA A 72 9.62 -23.86 4.53
C ALA A 72 8.38 -24.76 4.77
N PHE A 73 8.44 -25.65 5.76
CA PHE A 73 7.32 -26.54 6.09
C PHE A 73 6.19 -25.78 6.80
N GLY A 74 6.54 -24.78 7.62
CA GLY A 74 5.55 -23.90 8.25
C GLY A 74 4.76 -23.09 7.22
N TYR A 75 5.43 -22.49 6.26
CA TYR A 75 4.77 -21.78 5.16
C TYR A 75 3.87 -22.69 4.30
N LEU A 76 4.28 -23.95 4.07
CA LEU A 76 3.44 -24.90 3.32
C LEU A 76 2.12 -25.20 4.06
N ILE A 77 2.17 -25.38 5.38
CA ILE A 77 0.97 -25.60 6.21
C ILE A 77 0.10 -24.34 6.23
N GLU A 78 0.71 -23.18 6.39
CA GLU A 78 0.03 -21.89 6.41
C GLU A 78 -0.76 -21.66 5.13
N TYR A 79 -0.12 -21.72 3.98
CA TYR A 79 -0.77 -21.54 2.68
C TYR A 79 -1.82 -22.62 2.38
N SER A 80 -1.55 -23.89 2.72
CA SER A 80 -2.52 -24.96 2.51
C SER A 80 -3.79 -24.75 3.35
N THR A 81 -3.62 -24.29 4.59
CA THR A 81 -4.73 -24.00 5.51
C THR A 81 -5.53 -22.78 5.02
N ALA A 82 -4.86 -21.75 4.55
CA ALA A 82 -5.50 -20.56 4.01
C ALA A 82 -6.34 -20.89 2.77
N ILE A 83 -5.76 -21.58 1.78
CA ILE A 83 -6.48 -22.03 0.58
C ILE A 83 -7.72 -22.87 0.95
N PHE A 84 -7.59 -23.77 1.95
CA PHE A 84 -8.73 -24.57 2.41
C PHE A 84 -9.86 -23.70 2.95
N TRP A 85 -9.54 -22.72 3.82
CA TRP A 85 -10.54 -21.83 4.40
C TRP A 85 -11.16 -20.92 3.34
N GLU A 86 -10.36 -20.38 2.44
CA GLU A 86 -10.83 -19.54 1.32
C GLU A 86 -11.79 -20.32 0.42
N ALA A 87 -11.43 -21.54 0.02
CA ALA A 87 -12.27 -22.39 -0.81
C ALA A 87 -13.58 -22.75 -0.08
N TRP A 88 -13.49 -23.14 1.21
CA TRP A 88 -14.67 -23.51 2.01
C TRP A 88 -15.61 -22.31 2.23
N LEU A 89 -15.08 -21.14 2.59
CA LEU A 89 -15.88 -19.94 2.79
C LEU A 89 -16.47 -19.45 1.46
N SER A 90 -15.71 -19.52 0.37
CA SER A 90 -16.21 -19.19 -0.98
C SER A 90 -17.38 -20.09 -1.38
N CYS A 91 -17.28 -21.42 -1.16
CA CYS A 91 -18.38 -22.34 -1.38
C CYS A 91 -19.61 -21.99 -0.53
N LYS A 92 -19.40 -21.71 0.76
CA LYS A 92 -20.49 -21.33 1.68
C LYS A 92 -21.21 -20.07 1.22
N ILE A 93 -20.45 -19.04 0.81
CA ILE A 93 -21.00 -17.79 0.29
C ILE A 93 -21.74 -18.04 -1.01
N PHE A 94 -21.15 -18.78 -1.96
CA PHE A 94 -21.73 -19.06 -3.26
C PHE A 94 -23.07 -19.82 -3.17
N LEU A 95 -23.17 -20.79 -2.26
CA LEU A 95 -24.42 -21.53 -2.01
C LEU A 95 -25.51 -20.65 -1.37
N LYS A 96 -25.11 -19.68 -0.53
CA LYS A 96 -26.06 -18.73 0.07
C LYS A 96 -26.52 -17.69 -0.96
N LYS A 97 -25.57 -17.18 -1.75
CA LYS A 97 -25.79 -16.20 -2.79
C LYS A 97 -24.64 -16.22 -3.79
N ARG A 98 -24.94 -16.55 -5.06
CA ARG A 98 -23.96 -16.58 -6.13
C ARG A 98 -23.26 -15.23 -6.26
N PHE A 99 -21.94 -15.24 -6.33
CA PHE A 99 -21.16 -14.09 -6.76
C PHE A 99 -20.80 -14.20 -8.24
N HIS A 100 -20.55 -13.05 -8.86
CA HIS A 100 -20.25 -12.93 -10.29
C HIS A 100 -18.75 -12.79 -10.54
N VAL A 101 -18.03 -12.28 -9.53
CA VAL A 101 -16.60 -12.01 -9.58
C VAL A 101 -15.95 -12.52 -8.32
N ILE A 102 -14.79 -13.18 -8.43
CA ILE A 102 -13.79 -13.32 -7.38
C ILE A 102 -12.71 -12.29 -7.68
N HIS A 103 -12.45 -11.42 -6.72
CA HIS A 103 -11.37 -10.43 -6.72
C HIS A 103 -10.32 -10.91 -5.72
N GLY A 104 -9.23 -11.49 -6.21
CA GLY A 104 -8.15 -12.03 -5.38
C GLY A 104 -7.01 -11.04 -5.26
N CYS A 105 -6.67 -10.68 -4.02
CA CYS A 105 -5.59 -9.77 -3.67
C CYS A 105 -4.37 -10.55 -3.18
N ASN A 106 -3.22 -10.38 -3.81
CA ASN A 106 -2.00 -11.01 -3.33
C ASN A 106 -1.31 -10.16 -2.22
N PRO A 107 -0.37 -10.70 -1.42
CA PRO A 107 0.03 -12.09 -1.34
C PRO A 107 -1.02 -12.99 -0.65
N PRO A 108 -1.02 -14.31 -0.91
CA PRO A 108 -0.17 -15.06 -1.82
C PRO A 108 -0.72 -15.15 -3.26
N ASP A 109 0.15 -15.57 -4.20
CA ASP A 109 -0.25 -15.82 -5.59
C ASP A 109 -0.89 -17.22 -5.77
N LEU A 110 -1.82 -17.61 -4.87
CA LEU A 110 -2.43 -18.94 -4.85
C LEU A 110 -3.96 -18.92 -4.91
N ILE A 111 -4.59 -17.77 -4.75
CA ILE A 111 -6.06 -17.59 -4.77
C ILE A 111 -6.68 -18.10 -6.09
N PHE A 112 -5.89 -18.10 -7.19
CA PHE A 112 -6.33 -18.64 -8.48
C PHE A 112 -6.82 -20.10 -8.41
N ILE A 113 -6.30 -20.91 -7.47
CA ILE A 113 -6.70 -22.30 -7.27
C ILE A 113 -8.19 -22.37 -6.91
N THR A 114 -8.61 -21.53 -5.97
CA THR A 114 -10.02 -21.37 -5.59
C THR A 114 -10.83 -20.76 -6.75
N ALA A 115 -10.30 -19.73 -7.41
CA ALA A 115 -10.99 -19.04 -8.50
C ALA A 115 -11.28 -19.96 -9.71
N LEU A 116 -10.33 -20.83 -10.09
CA LEU A 116 -10.50 -21.77 -11.21
C LEU A 116 -11.71 -22.69 -11.03
N PHE A 117 -11.99 -23.12 -9.79
CA PHE A 117 -13.19 -23.92 -9.53
C PHE A 117 -14.48 -23.15 -9.84
N PHE A 118 -14.56 -21.88 -9.44
CA PHE A 118 -15.75 -21.05 -9.66
C PHE A 118 -15.89 -20.56 -11.10
N LYS A 119 -14.80 -20.48 -11.87
CA LYS A 119 -14.87 -20.21 -13.32
C LYS A 119 -15.70 -21.24 -14.06
N LEU A 120 -15.77 -22.49 -13.61
CA LEU A 120 -16.67 -23.52 -14.16
C LEU A 120 -18.15 -23.16 -14.05
N PHE A 121 -18.49 -22.25 -13.15
CA PHE A 121 -19.86 -21.74 -12.94
C PHE A 121 -20.08 -20.35 -13.56
N GLY A 122 -19.15 -19.87 -14.41
CA GLY A 122 -19.24 -18.58 -15.08
C GLY A 122 -18.84 -17.37 -14.22
N VAL A 123 -18.15 -17.60 -13.10
CA VAL A 123 -17.59 -16.53 -12.28
C VAL A 123 -16.32 -16.00 -12.93
N LYS A 124 -16.18 -14.67 -13.03
CA LYS A 124 -14.94 -14.03 -13.52
C LYS A 124 -13.91 -13.96 -12.39
N TYR A 125 -12.64 -14.10 -12.73
CA TYR A 125 -11.53 -13.92 -11.80
C TYR A 125 -10.77 -12.63 -12.12
N VAL A 126 -10.74 -11.72 -11.17
CA VAL A 126 -9.92 -10.49 -11.17
C VAL A 126 -8.74 -10.72 -10.24
N PHE A 127 -7.54 -10.52 -10.73
CA PHE A 127 -6.33 -10.53 -9.91
C PHE A 127 -5.90 -9.09 -9.59
N ASP A 128 -5.98 -8.71 -8.32
CA ASP A 128 -5.47 -7.43 -7.83
C ASP A 128 -4.04 -7.60 -7.32
N HIS A 129 -3.10 -7.09 -8.10
CA HIS A 129 -1.68 -7.28 -7.91
C HIS A 129 -1.11 -6.21 -6.98
N HIS A 130 -1.11 -6.49 -5.67
CA HIS A 130 -0.64 -5.57 -4.63
C HIS A 130 0.87 -5.60 -4.44
N ASP A 131 1.46 -6.80 -4.50
CA ASP A 131 2.86 -7.05 -4.18
C ASP A 131 3.55 -7.91 -5.25
N ILE A 132 4.80 -7.58 -5.54
CA ILE A 132 5.70 -8.37 -6.40
C ILE A 132 6.49 -9.36 -5.53
N ASN A 133 5.86 -10.50 -5.21
CA ASN A 133 6.40 -11.51 -4.29
C ASN A 133 7.81 -12.03 -4.67
N PRO A 134 8.15 -12.26 -5.95
CA PRO A 134 9.50 -12.66 -6.32
C PRO A 134 10.57 -11.61 -5.94
N GLU A 135 10.29 -10.33 -6.18
CA GLU A 135 11.19 -9.22 -5.85
C GLU A 135 11.28 -9.01 -4.33
N LEU A 136 10.16 -9.15 -3.61
CA LEU A 136 10.14 -9.12 -2.15
C LEU A 136 11.00 -10.22 -1.54
N TYR A 137 10.93 -11.44 -2.10
CA TYR A 137 11.77 -12.55 -1.68
C TYR A 137 13.26 -12.24 -1.92
N LEU A 138 13.60 -11.68 -3.08
CA LEU A 138 14.98 -11.29 -3.39
C LEU A 138 15.49 -10.19 -2.45
N ALA A 139 14.66 -9.20 -2.14
CA ALA A 139 15.01 -8.13 -1.21
C ALA A 139 15.31 -8.65 0.21
N LYS A 140 14.59 -9.71 0.65
CA LYS A 140 14.78 -10.31 1.98
C LYS A 140 15.92 -11.31 2.05
N PHE A 141 16.08 -12.16 1.04
CA PHE A 141 16.94 -13.35 1.11
C PHE A 141 18.12 -13.33 0.12
N ASN A 142 18.09 -12.46 -0.86
CA ASN A 142 19.10 -12.32 -1.92
C ASN A 142 19.49 -13.67 -2.61
N LYS A 143 18.48 -14.55 -2.82
CA LYS A 143 18.70 -15.92 -3.35
C LYS A 143 17.73 -16.23 -4.50
N LYS A 144 18.26 -16.55 -5.69
CA LYS A 144 17.50 -17.01 -6.87
C LYS A 144 17.40 -18.55 -6.92
N GLY A 145 16.96 -19.17 -5.82
CA GLY A 145 16.83 -20.62 -5.69
C GLY A 145 15.45 -21.16 -6.10
N PHE A 146 15.13 -22.37 -5.60
CA PHE A 146 13.85 -23.06 -5.86
C PHE A 146 12.63 -22.20 -5.47
N PHE A 147 12.62 -21.59 -4.29
CA PHE A 147 11.50 -20.77 -3.81
C PHE A 147 11.25 -19.56 -4.70
N TYR A 148 12.27 -18.84 -5.12
CA TYR A 148 12.15 -17.73 -6.06
C TYR A 148 11.48 -18.19 -7.38
N ARG A 149 11.94 -19.33 -7.93
CA ARG A 149 11.36 -19.89 -9.16
C ARG A 149 9.90 -20.33 -8.96
N SER A 150 9.58 -20.87 -7.78
CA SER A 150 8.22 -21.23 -7.42
C SER A 150 7.30 -20.01 -7.36
N MET A 151 7.77 -18.89 -6.78
CA MET A 151 7.01 -17.64 -6.76
C MET A 151 6.73 -17.11 -8.16
N LEU A 152 7.75 -17.08 -9.05
CA LEU A 152 7.56 -16.73 -10.46
C LEU A 152 6.57 -17.65 -11.19
N PHE A 153 6.59 -18.94 -10.86
CA PHE A 153 5.64 -19.91 -11.42
C PHE A 153 4.21 -19.62 -10.95
N PHE A 154 3.98 -19.43 -9.65
CA PHE A 154 2.65 -19.16 -9.12
C PHE A 154 2.11 -17.80 -9.58
N GLU A 155 2.93 -16.76 -9.60
CA GLU A 155 2.58 -15.46 -10.17
C GLU A 155 2.10 -15.62 -11.63
N ARG A 156 2.87 -16.34 -12.46
CA ARG A 156 2.49 -16.60 -13.86
C ARG A 156 1.20 -17.39 -13.98
N MET A 157 0.97 -18.37 -13.09
CA MET A 157 -0.28 -19.15 -13.09
C MET A 157 -1.47 -18.29 -12.68
N THR A 158 -1.28 -17.39 -11.72
CA THR A 158 -2.31 -16.43 -11.28
C THR A 158 -2.73 -15.53 -12.44
N PHE A 159 -1.77 -14.89 -13.14
CA PHE A 159 -2.08 -14.07 -14.30
C PHE A 159 -2.78 -14.85 -15.43
N ARG A 160 -2.35 -16.09 -15.70
CA ARG A 160 -2.99 -16.95 -16.70
C ARG A 160 -4.42 -17.36 -16.34
N ALA A 161 -4.70 -17.51 -15.06
CA ALA A 161 -6.04 -17.87 -14.58
C ALA A 161 -6.99 -16.67 -14.56
N ALA A 162 -6.46 -15.46 -14.40
CA ALA A 162 -7.23 -14.22 -14.31
C ALA A 162 -7.87 -13.87 -15.67
N ASP A 163 -9.12 -13.41 -15.64
CA ASP A 163 -9.80 -12.83 -16.80
C ASP A 163 -9.38 -11.36 -16.97
N PHE A 164 -9.12 -10.69 -15.86
CA PHE A 164 -8.66 -9.29 -15.77
C PHE A 164 -7.70 -9.12 -14.60
N SER A 165 -6.88 -8.08 -14.65
CA SER A 165 -6.01 -7.72 -13.53
C SER A 165 -6.06 -6.24 -13.22
N ILE A 166 -5.94 -5.92 -11.94
CA ILE A 166 -5.66 -4.57 -11.45
C ILE A 166 -4.18 -4.53 -11.06
N ALA A 167 -3.51 -3.45 -11.42
CA ALA A 167 -2.14 -3.16 -11.01
C ALA A 167 -2.10 -1.86 -10.20
N THR A 168 -1.25 -1.78 -9.20
CA THR A 168 -1.12 -0.60 -8.35
C THR A 168 -0.39 0.56 -9.04
N ASN A 169 0.36 0.27 -10.12
CA ASN A 169 1.10 1.26 -10.90
C ASN A 169 1.46 0.72 -12.30
N GLU A 170 2.10 1.56 -13.12
CA GLU A 170 2.49 1.19 -14.48
C GLU A 170 3.60 0.13 -14.51
N SER A 171 4.50 0.10 -13.54
CA SER A 171 5.53 -0.94 -13.43
C SER A 171 4.92 -2.32 -13.17
N TYR A 172 3.91 -2.41 -12.31
CA TYR A 172 3.18 -3.66 -12.05
C TYR A 172 2.32 -4.07 -13.26
N LYS A 173 1.70 -3.10 -13.95
CA LYS A 173 1.02 -3.38 -15.22
C LYS A 173 1.98 -3.99 -16.24
N GLN A 174 3.20 -3.46 -16.35
CA GLN A 174 4.22 -4.00 -17.25
C GLN A 174 4.61 -5.44 -16.87
N ILE A 175 4.73 -5.74 -15.56
CA ILE A 175 4.97 -7.10 -15.08
C ILE A 175 3.83 -8.05 -15.49
N ALA A 176 2.58 -7.63 -15.35
CA ALA A 176 1.43 -8.43 -15.75
C ALA A 176 1.44 -8.76 -17.25
N ILE A 177 1.83 -7.80 -18.10
CA ILE A 177 1.92 -7.97 -19.55
C ILE A 177 3.13 -8.83 -19.94
N GLU A 178 4.35 -8.43 -19.53
CA GLU A 178 5.58 -9.05 -20.01
C GLU A 178 5.87 -10.39 -19.34
N ARG A 179 5.71 -10.48 -18.03
CA ARG A 179 6.01 -11.67 -17.23
C ARG A 179 4.79 -12.58 -17.05
N GLY A 180 3.62 -11.96 -16.81
CA GLY A 180 2.35 -12.66 -16.68
C GLY A 180 1.77 -13.14 -18.01
N GLY A 181 2.06 -12.44 -19.11
CA GLY A 181 1.55 -12.74 -20.45
C GLY A 181 0.09 -12.30 -20.66
N MET A 182 -0.38 -11.31 -19.89
CA MET A 182 -1.72 -10.74 -20.06
C MET A 182 -1.76 -9.76 -21.24
N GLU A 183 -2.92 -9.67 -21.87
CA GLU A 183 -3.21 -8.63 -22.85
C GLU A 183 -3.33 -7.27 -22.16
N ALA A 184 -2.80 -6.22 -22.78
CA ALA A 184 -2.67 -4.88 -22.17
C ALA A 184 -4.03 -4.23 -21.82
N ASP A 185 -5.09 -4.56 -22.57
CA ASP A 185 -6.47 -4.12 -22.35
C ASP A 185 -7.16 -4.86 -21.20
N LYS A 186 -6.62 -6.01 -20.76
CA LYS A 186 -7.10 -6.75 -19.59
C LYS A 186 -6.45 -6.31 -18.28
N VAL A 187 -5.52 -5.36 -18.32
CA VAL A 187 -4.81 -4.87 -17.13
C VAL A 187 -5.04 -3.37 -16.95
N THR A 188 -5.70 -3.01 -15.86
CA THR A 188 -5.99 -1.61 -15.52
C THR A 188 -5.19 -1.17 -14.30
N VAL A 189 -4.64 0.05 -14.35
CA VAL A 189 -3.98 0.66 -13.19
C VAL A 189 -5.02 1.35 -12.31
N VAL A 190 -5.14 0.89 -11.06
CA VAL A 190 -5.90 1.55 -10.00
C VAL A 190 -4.96 1.70 -8.80
N ARG A 191 -4.53 2.93 -8.51
CA ARG A 191 -3.58 3.23 -7.43
C ARG A 191 -4.24 3.20 -6.07
N SER A 192 -3.46 2.92 -5.03
CA SER A 192 -3.88 3.08 -3.63
C SER A 192 -3.92 4.57 -3.25
N GLY A 193 -4.81 5.32 -3.88
CA GLY A 193 -4.93 6.76 -3.67
C GLY A 193 -5.29 7.13 -2.23
N PRO A 194 -4.74 8.22 -1.68
CA PRO A 194 -5.07 8.66 -0.33
C PRO A 194 -6.52 9.14 -0.23
N SER A 195 -7.16 8.84 0.89
CA SER A 195 -8.49 9.36 1.21
C SER A 195 -8.35 10.77 1.81
N LEU A 196 -8.84 11.78 1.10
CA LEU A 196 -8.84 13.17 1.59
C LEU A 196 -9.81 13.38 2.76
N LYS A 197 -10.76 12.48 2.97
CA LYS A 197 -11.64 12.48 4.15
C LYS A 197 -10.86 12.11 5.41
N ARG A 198 -9.86 11.24 5.30
CA ARG A 198 -8.98 10.79 6.38
C ARG A 198 -7.81 11.75 6.59
N LEU A 199 -7.14 12.12 5.52
CA LEU A 199 -5.96 12.98 5.53
C LEU A 199 -6.39 14.45 5.39
N ARG A 200 -6.71 15.07 6.51
CA ARG A 200 -7.14 16.47 6.52
C ARG A 200 -5.99 17.37 6.95
N ILE A 201 -5.82 18.47 6.24
CA ILE A 201 -4.91 19.53 6.66
C ILE A 201 -5.52 20.21 7.89
N THR A 202 -4.80 20.18 8.98
CA THR A 202 -5.16 20.79 10.27
C THR A 202 -3.97 21.57 10.81
N GLU A 203 -4.21 22.39 11.82
CA GLU A 203 -3.11 23.02 12.57
C GLU A 203 -2.24 21.94 13.22
N GLY A 204 -0.91 22.13 13.16
CA GLY A 204 0.06 21.24 13.79
C GLY A 204 0.09 21.43 15.30
N ASP A 205 0.62 20.45 16.03
CA ASP A 205 0.86 20.54 17.48
C ASP A 205 2.36 20.72 17.75
N PRO A 206 2.80 21.93 18.16
CA PRO A 206 4.22 22.23 18.42
C PRO A 206 4.88 21.31 19.45
N ALA A 207 4.10 20.63 20.30
CA ALA A 207 4.63 19.70 21.28
C ALA A 207 5.47 18.57 20.66
N TYR A 208 5.18 18.20 19.42
CA TYR A 208 5.97 17.18 18.70
C TYR A 208 7.37 17.67 18.30
N LYS A 209 7.59 18.97 18.24
CA LYS A 209 8.91 19.57 17.99
C LYS A 209 9.85 19.56 19.22
N LYS A 210 9.32 19.30 20.42
CA LYS A 210 10.07 19.25 21.69
C LYS A 210 10.94 20.47 21.96
N GLY A 211 10.45 21.64 21.58
CA GLY A 211 11.17 22.92 21.76
C GLY A 211 12.21 23.22 20.67
N ARG A 212 12.27 22.37 19.61
CA ARG A 212 13.06 22.63 18.40
C ARG A 212 12.23 23.39 17.37
N ASP A 213 12.90 24.02 16.42
CA ASP A 213 12.22 24.84 15.40
C ASP A 213 11.53 23.97 14.32
N PHE A 214 12.11 22.80 14.00
CA PHE A 214 11.69 21.97 12.89
C PHE A 214 11.34 20.54 13.30
N LEU A 215 10.40 19.92 12.56
CA LEU A 215 10.04 18.51 12.67
C LEU A 215 10.13 17.83 11.29
N VAL A 216 10.90 16.75 11.22
CA VAL A 216 10.98 15.89 10.04
C VAL A 216 10.23 14.57 10.31
N GLY A 217 9.32 14.17 9.42
CA GLY A 217 8.41 13.04 9.63
C GLY A 217 8.63 11.86 8.72
N TYR A 218 8.54 10.66 9.29
CA TYR A 218 8.43 9.39 8.57
C TYR A 218 7.20 8.62 9.02
N VAL A 219 6.48 8.01 8.08
CA VAL A 219 5.43 7.02 8.36
C VAL A 219 5.62 5.77 7.49
N GLY A 220 5.49 4.59 8.10
CA GLY A 220 5.56 3.34 7.36
C GLY A 220 5.88 2.13 8.21
N VAL A 221 6.07 0.99 7.54
CA VAL A 221 6.65 -0.21 8.14
C VAL A 221 8.11 0.08 8.50
N ILE A 222 8.62 -0.58 9.54
CA ILE A 222 10.02 -0.49 9.97
C ILE A 222 10.67 -1.85 9.74
N GLY A 223 11.09 -2.10 8.52
CA GLY A 223 11.84 -3.26 8.09
C GLY A 223 13.19 -2.84 7.49
N VAL A 224 13.96 -3.79 7.03
CA VAL A 224 15.30 -3.55 6.47
C VAL A 224 15.24 -2.79 5.14
N GLN A 225 14.23 -3.06 4.32
CA GLN A 225 14.07 -2.46 2.99
C GLN A 225 13.63 -0.99 3.04
N GLU A 226 13.06 -0.53 4.17
CA GLU A 226 12.59 0.85 4.35
C GLU A 226 13.70 1.83 4.70
N GLY A 227 14.95 1.38 4.89
CA GLY A 227 16.15 2.22 4.99
C GLY A 227 16.19 3.18 6.17
N LEU A 228 15.56 2.84 7.31
CA LEU A 228 15.57 3.71 8.49
C LEU A 228 16.96 3.82 9.13
N ASP A 229 17.82 2.85 8.92
CA ASP A 229 19.23 2.91 9.26
C ASP A 229 19.97 4.01 8.47
N LEU A 230 19.72 4.12 7.16
CA LEU A 230 20.23 5.21 6.32
C LEU A 230 19.67 6.59 6.78
N LEU A 231 18.40 6.62 7.21
CA LEU A 231 17.83 7.82 7.79
C LEU A 231 18.56 8.23 9.07
N LEU A 232 18.83 7.29 9.99
CA LEU A 232 19.56 7.60 11.23
C LEU A 232 20.99 8.10 10.98
N GLU A 233 21.69 7.56 9.97
CA GLU A 233 22.97 8.10 9.53
C GLU A 233 22.81 9.52 8.98
N SER A 234 21.76 9.80 8.23
CA SER A 234 21.44 11.16 7.75
C SER A 234 21.14 12.10 8.92
N VAL A 235 20.39 11.63 9.93
CA VAL A 235 20.16 12.38 11.19
C VAL A 235 21.48 12.75 11.85
N LYS A 236 22.44 11.81 11.94
CA LYS A 236 23.76 12.07 12.49
C LYS A 236 24.48 13.20 11.75
N HIS A 237 24.42 13.23 10.42
CA HIS A 237 24.99 14.31 9.63
C HIS A 237 24.31 15.67 9.91
N ILE A 238 22.99 15.67 10.12
CA ILE A 238 22.24 16.88 10.41
C ILE A 238 22.59 17.42 11.80
N VAL A 239 22.55 16.58 12.83
CA VAL A 239 22.78 17.04 14.23
C VAL A 239 24.21 17.47 14.50
N GLN A 240 25.18 17.09 13.65
CA GLN A 240 26.54 17.65 13.68
C GLN A 240 26.61 19.09 13.19
N LYS A 241 25.62 19.57 12.45
CA LYS A 241 25.58 20.91 11.85
C LYS A 241 24.56 21.83 12.52
N ARG A 242 23.46 21.27 13.07
CA ARG A 242 22.36 21.99 13.71
C ARG A 242 21.66 21.14 14.77
N ASP A 243 21.09 21.76 15.79
CA ASP A 243 20.42 21.07 16.92
C ASP A 243 18.92 21.41 17.04
N ASP A 244 18.38 22.15 16.07
CA ASP A 244 17.03 22.70 16.06
C ASP A 244 16.01 21.80 15.30
N VAL A 245 16.37 20.53 14.96
CA VAL A 245 15.53 19.60 14.21
C VAL A 245 15.17 18.39 15.06
N GLN A 246 13.87 18.09 15.17
CA GLN A 246 13.34 16.84 15.72
C GLN A 246 12.88 15.91 14.60
N PHE A 247 12.96 14.59 14.83
CA PHE A 247 12.50 13.55 13.90
C PHE A 247 11.39 12.73 14.54
N ALA A 248 10.28 12.56 13.82
CA ALA A 248 9.13 11.75 14.23
C ALA A 248 9.01 10.51 13.34
N ILE A 249 9.21 9.31 13.91
CA ILE A 249 9.08 8.03 13.22
C ILE A 249 7.82 7.33 13.69
N ILE A 250 6.85 7.19 12.77
CA ILE A 250 5.56 6.55 13.02
C ILE A 250 5.52 5.21 12.30
N GLY A 251 5.30 4.14 13.04
CA GLY A 251 5.18 2.80 12.48
C GLY A 251 5.74 1.72 13.37
N SER A 252 5.67 0.49 12.90
CA SER A 252 6.24 -0.67 13.55
C SER A 252 6.72 -1.68 12.51
N GLY A 253 7.53 -2.62 12.92
CA GLY A 253 8.04 -3.66 12.04
C GLY A 253 9.15 -4.45 12.68
N THR A 254 9.70 -5.39 11.94
CA THR A 254 10.67 -6.36 12.45
C THR A 254 12.02 -5.75 12.82
N ALA A 255 12.38 -4.59 12.25
CA ALA A 255 13.64 -3.89 12.52
C ALA A 255 13.54 -2.80 13.60
N LEU A 256 12.36 -2.56 14.19
CA LEU A 256 12.14 -1.42 15.10
C LEU A 256 13.12 -1.40 16.28
N ASP A 257 13.37 -2.54 16.92
CA ASP A 257 14.23 -2.61 18.10
C ASP A 257 15.71 -2.39 17.73
N GLU A 258 16.13 -2.91 16.57
CA GLU A 258 17.47 -2.69 16.02
C GLU A 258 17.69 -1.21 15.67
N ILE A 259 16.70 -0.57 15.04
CA ILE A 259 16.75 0.85 14.67
C ILE A 259 16.81 1.76 15.93
N LYS A 260 16.08 1.43 17.00
CA LYS A 260 16.19 2.16 18.27
C LYS A 260 17.57 2.02 18.90
N LEU A 261 18.14 0.82 18.88
CA LEU A 261 19.50 0.58 19.39
C LEU A 261 20.53 1.38 18.58
N MET A 262 20.40 1.37 17.25
CA MET A 262 21.27 2.15 16.36
C MET A 262 21.19 3.66 16.63
N ALA A 263 20.00 4.19 16.95
CA ALA A 263 19.86 5.60 17.33
C ALA A 263 20.65 5.96 18.63
N GLU A 264 20.73 5.01 19.57
CA GLU A 264 21.58 5.17 20.78
C GLU A 264 23.06 5.11 20.44
N GLU A 265 23.48 4.12 19.65
CA GLU A 265 24.88 3.94 19.23
C GLU A 265 25.41 5.13 18.43
N LEU A 266 24.58 5.71 17.55
CA LEU A 266 24.92 6.91 16.77
C LEU A 266 24.88 8.20 17.57
N GLY A 267 24.37 8.17 18.82
CA GLY A 267 24.22 9.35 19.68
C GLY A 267 23.14 10.33 19.22
N VAL A 268 22.12 9.86 18.49
CA VAL A 268 21.03 10.70 17.95
C VAL A 268 19.68 10.46 18.62
N LYS A 269 19.63 9.64 19.65
CA LYS A 269 18.38 9.25 20.34
C LYS A 269 17.52 10.42 20.81
N GLU A 270 18.13 11.50 21.29
CA GLU A 270 17.40 12.68 21.77
C GLU A 270 16.70 13.48 20.65
N TYR A 271 17.14 13.28 19.41
CA TYR A 271 16.58 13.94 18.23
C TYR A 271 15.50 13.10 17.53
N VAL A 272 15.27 11.85 17.96
CA VAL A 272 14.38 10.91 17.24
C VAL A 272 13.32 10.34 18.17
N ASP A 273 12.05 10.54 17.83
CA ASP A 273 10.91 9.97 18.51
C ASP A 273 10.33 8.79 17.73
N PHE A 274 10.22 7.64 18.39
CA PHE A 274 9.56 6.44 17.85
C PHE A 274 8.18 6.31 18.46
N TYR A 275 7.14 6.67 17.70
CA TYR A 275 5.75 6.63 18.18
C TYR A 275 5.11 5.25 18.12
N GLY A 276 5.75 4.28 17.40
CA GLY A 276 5.11 3.01 17.14
C GLY A 276 3.88 3.16 16.25
N ARG A 277 2.97 2.19 16.30
CA ARG A 277 1.70 2.26 15.60
C ARG A 277 0.73 3.17 16.37
N VAL A 278 0.17 4.15 15.69
CA VAL A 278 -0.74 5.16 16.29
C VAL A 278 -2.10 5.16 15.59
N SER A 279 -3.10 5.83 16.20
CA SER A 279 -4.38 6.10 15.56
C SER A 279 -4.25 7.07 14.37
N ASP A 280 -5.25 7.07 13.49
CA ASP A 280 -5.26 8.00 12.35
C ASP A 280 -5.24 9.46 12.79
N GLU A 281 -5.93 9.82 13.88
CA GLU A 281 -5.94 11.18 14.43
C GLU A 281 -4.53 11.62 14.84
N LYS A 282 -3.81 10.75 15.56
CA LYS A 282 -2.44 11.04 16.00
C LYS A 282 -1.48 11.09 14.81
N LEU A 283 -1.62 10.17 13.84
CA LEU A 283 -0.83 10.18 12.61
C LEU A 283 -0.98 11.50 11.86
N VAL A 284 -2.22 11.93 11.65
CA VAL A 284 -2.54 13.19 10.95
C VAL A 284 -2.02 14.38 11.72
N SER A 285 -2.15 14.40 13.06
CA SER A 285 -1.63 15.47 13.91
C SER A 285 -0.11 15.61 13.81
N VAL A 286 0.64 14.51 13.93
CA VAL A 286 2.11 14.52 13.79
C VAL A 286 2.53 14.97 12.40
N LEU A 287 1.95 14.39 11.35
CA LEU A 287 2.31 14.73 9.96
C LEU A 287 1.96 16.18 9.61
N ASN A 288 0.85 16.72 10.11
CA ASN A 288 0.52 18.15 9.93
C ASN A 288 1.55 19.06 10.61
N THR A 289 2.18 18.61 11.68
CA THR A 289 3.24 19.37 12.38
C THR A 289 4.58 19.34 11.64
N CYS A 290 4.84 18.30 10.81
CA CYS A 290 6.10 18.18 10.09
C CYS A 290 6.31 19.33 9.10
N ASP A 291 7.55 19.82 9.03
CA ASP A 291 8.00 20.79 8.04
C ASP A 291 8.42 20.08 6.74
N VAL A 292 9.09 18.91 6.87
CA VAL A 292 9.51 18.05 5.76
C VAL A 292 9.14 16.60 6.09
N CYS A 293 8.73 15.81 5.10
CA CYS A 293 8.55 14.37 5.24
C CYS A 293 9.58 13.60 4.42
N VAL A 294 9.92 12.37 4.86
CA VAL A 294 11.00 11.60 4.24
C VAL A 294 10.58 10.21 3.83
N ASN A 295 11.19 9.71 2.74
CA ASN A 295 11.08 8.33 2.29
C ASN A 295 12.48 7.77 1.98
N PRO A 296 13.14 7.15 2.97
CA PRO A 296 14.51 6.64 2.83
C PRO A 296 14.58 5.22 2.25
N ASP A 297 13.52 4.73 1.58
CA ASP A 297 13.44 3.36 1.06
C ASP A 297 14.66 3.02 0.19
N ARG A 298 15.30 1.87 0.47
CA ARG A 298 16.50 1.42 -0.23
C ARG A 298 16.26 1.19 -1.73
N PRO A 299 17.26 1.39 -2.59
CA PRO A 299 17.15 1.22 -4.04
C PRO A 299 17.15 -0.27 -4.45
N THR A 300 16.30 -1.09 -3.85
CA THR A 300 16.06 -2.46 -4.29
C THR A 300 15.17 -2.48 -5.53
N GLU A 301 15.20 -3.58 -6.29
CA GLU A 301 14.31 -3.76 -7.44
C GLU A 301 12.83 -3.67 -7.02
N MET A 302 12.48 -4.28 -5.88
CA MET A 302 11.15 -4.18 -5.30
C MET A 302 10.72 -2.74 -5.05
N ASN A 303 11.52 -1.97 -4.31
CA ASN A 303 11.18 -0.58 -3.96
C ASN A 303 11.16 0.33 -5.20
N ASN A 304 12.04 0.06 -6.17
CA ASN A 304 12.09 0.82 -7.43
C ASN A 304 10.81 0.66 -8.27
N LEU A 305 10.16 -0.50 -8.19
CA LEU A 305 8.94 -0.81 -8.94
C LEU A 305 7.65 -0.60 -8.13
N SER A 306 7.75 -0.37 -6.82
CA SER A 306 6.60 -0.26 -5.92
C SER A 306 6.21 1.19 -5.64
N THR A 307 4.92 1.46 -5.65
CA THR A 307 4.39 2.78 -5.23
C THR A 307 4.32 2.84 -3.72
N MET A 308 5.04 3.77 -3.13
CA MET A 308 5.02 4.01 -1.68
C MET A 308 3.86 4.94 -1.32
N ASN A 309 2.82 4.39 -0.68
CA ASN A 309 1.61 5.13 -0.32
C ASN A 309 1.90 6.35 0.56
N LYS A 310 2.92 6.27 1.43
CA LYS A 310 3.35 7.37 2.30
C LYS A 310 3.68 8.65 1.51
N ILE A 311 4.24 8.55 0.30
CA ILE A 311 4.55 9.69 -0.56
C ILE A 311 3.27 10.46 -0.90
N MET A 312 2.22 9.74 -1.32
CA MET A 312 0.94 10.36 -1.64
C MET A 312 0.22 10.89 -0.38
N GLU A 313 0.40 10.25 0.78
CA GLU A 313 -0.13 10.72 2.06
C GLU A 313 0.55 12.03 2.50
N TYR A 314 1.87 12.18 2.32
CA TYR A 314 2.60 13.42 2.56
C TYR A 314 2.10 14.54 1.66
N MET A 315 1.97 14.27 0.36
CA MET A 315 1.44 15.21 -0.62
C MET A 315 0.01 15.65 -0.27
N ALA A 316 -0.87 14.70 0.18
CA ALA A 316 -2.22 15.01 0.62
C ALA A 316 -2.28 15.94 1.84
N LEU A 317 -1.25 15.93 2.67
CA LEU A 317 -1.10 16.80 3.83
C LEU A 317 -0.24 18.05 3.52
N ARG A 318 0.01 18.32 2.23
CA ARG A 318 0.78 19.48 1.76
C ARG A 318 2.16 19.54 2.41
N LYS A 319 2.93 18.42 2.31
CA LYS A 319 4.30 18.33 2.81
C LYS A 319 5.28 18.18 1.66
N SER A 320 6.39 18.91 1.71
CA SER A 320 7.55 18.68 0.85
C SER A 320 8.26 17.39 1.27
N ILE A 321 8.92 16.73 0.31
CA ILE A 321 9.43 15.38 0.50
C ILE A 321 10.92 15.34 0.15
N VAL A 322 11.69 14.55 0.91
CA VAL A 322 13.01 14.07 0.51
C VAL A 322 12.96 12.56 0.41
N GLN A 323 13.43 12.01 -0.70
CA GLN A 323 13.48 10.57 -0.93
C GLN A 323 14.68 10.18 -1.80
N TYR A 324 15.07 8.89 -1.76
CA TYR A 324 16.00 8.36 -2.74
C TYR A 324 15.37 8.31 -4.13
N ASP A 325 16.20 8.35 -5.18
CA ASP A 325 15.74 8.41 -6.57
C ASP A 325 15.29 7.04 -7.07
N LEU A 326 14.03 6.70 -6.76
CA LEU A 326 13.37 5.47 -7.19
C LEU A 326 12.32 5.77 -8.26
N LYS A 327 12.17 4.88 -9.24
CA LYS A 327 11.30 5.06 -10.41
C LYS A 327 9.86 5.41 -10.04
N GLU A 328 9.20 4.60 -9.22
CA GLU A 328 7.80 4.82 -8.83
C GLU A 328 7.63 5.93 -7.80
N GLY A 329 8.65 6.17 -6.96
CA GLY A 329 8.72 7.34 -6.08
C GLY A 329 8.75 8.64 -6.87
N ARG A 330 9.61 8.70 -7.90
CA ARG A 330 9.68 9.83 -8.82
C ARG A 330 8.39 9.99 -9.63
N ALA A 331 7.82 8.91 -10.17
CA ALA A 331 6.55 8.93 -10.89
C ALA A 331 5.39 9.45 -10.04
N SER A 332 5.40 9.17 -8.74
CA SER A 332 4.38 9.64 -7.80
C SER A 332 4.55 11.10 -7.43
N ALA A 333 5.74 11.50 -6.99
CA ALA A 333 5.97 12.83 -6.41
C ALA A 333 6.31 13.94 -7.42
N LEU A 334 7.04 13.63 -8.50
CA LEU A 334 7.55 14.64 -9.45
C LEU A 334 8.23 15.81 -8.71
N GLU A 335 7.73 17.04 -8.88
CA GLU A 335 8.28 18.26 -8.26
C GLU A 335 7.92 18.41 -6.76
N ALA A 336 7.13 17.51 -6.17
CA ALA A 336 6.83 17.52 -4.75
C ALA A 336 8.00 17.00 -3.88
N SER A 337 9.06 16.46 -4.51
CA SER A 337 10.18 15.82 -3.80
C SER A 337 11.53 16.27 -4.32
N LEU A 338 12.49 16.44 -3.42
CA LEU A 338 13.91 16.35 -3.73
C LEU A 338 14.34 14.89 -3.75
N TYR A 339 15.23 14.54 -4.68
CA TYR A 339 15.70 13.18 -4.89
C TYR A 339 17.18 13.08 -4.54
N ALA A 340 17.47 12.40 -3.44
CA ALA A 340 18.84 12.12 -3.04
C ALA A 340 19.43 10.98 -3.88
N LYS A 341 20.75 10.99 -4.02
CA LYS A 341 21.48 9.87 -4.62
C LYS A 341 21.25 8.62 -3.77
N ASN A 342 21.03 7.51 -4.45
CA ASN A 342 20.74 6.24 -3.79
C ASN A 342 21.84 5.86 -2.80
N ASP A 343 21.45 5.51 -1.57
CA ASP A 343 22.31 5.14 -0.43
C ASP A 343 23.31 6.23 0.03
N ASP A 344 23.20 7.46 -0.47
CA ASP A 344 24.03 8.60 -0.03
C ASP A 344 23.35 9.35 1.12
N THR A 345 23.70 8.99 2.35
CA THR A 345 23.11 9.56 3.58
C THR A 345 23.48 11.03 3.79
N LEU A 346 24.64 11.47 3.27
CA LEU A 346 25.04 12.88 3.32
C LEU A 346 24.21 13.73 2.35
N ASP A 347 24.05 13.30 1.10
CA ASP A 347 23.21 14.00 0.12
C ASP A 347 21.73 14.04 0.59
N PHE A 348 21.25 12.97 1.24
CA PHE A 348 19.92 12.93 1.83
C PHE A 348 19.77 13.96 2.95
N ALA A 349 20.74 14.06 3.87
CA ALA A 349 20.79 15.04 4.93
C ALA A 349 20.86 16.48 4.41
N GLU A 350 21.68 16.74 3.38
CA GLU A 350 21.79 18.05 2.76
C GLU A 350 20.48 18.52 2.12
N LYS A 351 19.73 17.62 1.50
CA LYS A 351 18.42 17.93 0.92
C LYS A 351 17.36 18.22 1.99
N ILE A 352 17.39 17.51 3.13
CA ILE A 352 16.53 17.83 4.27
C ILE A 352 16.84 19.24 4.76
N MET A 353 18.11 19.54 5.07
CA MET A 353 18.52 20.86 5.58
C MET A 353 18.19 21.97 4.57
N PHE A 354 18.38 21.72 3.26
CA PHE A 354 18.00 22.67 2.21
C PHE A 354 16.52 23.05 2.30
N LEU A 355 15.60 22.08 2.45
CA LEU A 355 14.17 22.38 2.55
C LEU A 355 13.79 23.07 3.86
N LEU A 356 14.49 22.77 4.97
CA LEU A 356 14.26 23.44 6.24
C LEU A 356 14.71 24.91 6.19
N ASP A 357 15.79 25.21 5.46
CA ASP A 357 16.36 26.56 5.32
C ASP A 357 15.70 27.37 4.19
N ASN A 358 14.91 26.74 3.29
CA ASN A 358 14.28 27.38 2.14
C ASN A 358 12.76 27.18 2.15
N GLU A 359 12.07 27.91 3.05
CA GLU A 359 10.61 27.78 3.26
C GLU A 359 9.81 28.01 1.96
N GLU A 360 10.21 28.96 1.13
CA GLU A 360 9.50 29.26 -0.14
C GLU A 360 9.52 28.06 -1.09
N GLU A 361 10.69 27.44 -1.27
CA GLU A 361 10.81 26.23 -2.13
C GLU A 361 10.08 25.05 -1.53
N SER A 362 10.21 24.81 -0.21
CA SER A 362 9.47 23.77 0.50
C SER A 362 7.96 23.91 0.30
N ARG A 363 7.43 25.13 0.42
CA ARG A 363 6.00 25.45 0.20
C ARG A 363 5.60 25.23 -1.25
N ARG A 364 6.38 25.68 -2.24
CA ARG A 364 6.13 25.47 -3.65
C ARG A 364 6.00 23.98 -3.98
N MET A 365 6.92 23.17 -3.47
CA MET A 365 6.92 21.72 -3.66
C MET A 365 5.72 21.06 -3.00
N ALA A 366 5.37 21.47 -1.79
CA ALA A 366 4.22 20.98 -1.04
C ALA A 366 2.90 21.29 -1.76
N ASP A 367 2.76 22.52 -2.30
CA ASP A 367 1.58 22.94 -3.07
C ASP A 367 1.44 22.14 -4.37
N PHE A 368 2.54 21.95 -5.10
CA PHE A 368 2.54 21.10 -6.30
C PHE A 368 2.06 19.68 -5.98
N GLY A 369 2.58 19.09 -4.88
CA GLY A 369 2.19 17.74 -4.44
C GLY A 369 0.71 17.65 -4.10
N TYR A 370 0.20 18.60 -3.36
CA TYR A 370 -1.20 18.68 -2.96
C TYR A 370 -2.13 18.77 -4.18
N ASP A 371 -1.85 19.70 -5.10
CA ASP A 371 -2.63 19.87 -6.32
C ASP A 371 -2.62 18.60 -7.19
N ARG A 372 -1.47 17.90 -7.24
CA ARG A 372 -1.36 16.63 -7.95
C ARG A 372 -2.22 15.55 -7.32
N VAL A 373 -2.26 15.45 -5.99
CA VAL A 373 -3.10 14.46 -5.29
C VAL A 373 -4.57 14.74 -5.55
N ILE A 374 -5.03 15.97 -5.37
CA ILE A 374 -6.43 16.32 -5.56
C ILE A 374 -6.90 15.99 -6.99
N ASN A 375 -6.08 16.32 -7.99
CA ASN A 375 -6.50 16.28 -9.37
C ASN A 375 -6.21 14.94 -10.08
N LYS A 376 -5.33 14.05 -9.50
CA LYS A 376 -4.85 12.88 -10.24
C LYS A 376 -4.64 11.61 -9.42
N LEU A 377 -4.40 11.70 -8.10
CA LEU A 377 -3.91 10.56 -7.31
C LEU A 377 -4.76 10.22 -6.10
N SER A 378 -5.76 11.05 -5.74
CA SER A 378 -6.66 10.74 -4.63
C SER A 378 -7.56 9.56 -4.94
N TRP A 379 -8.10 8.91 -3.90
CA TRP A 379 -9.07 7.84 -4.10
C TRP A 379 -10.32 8.30 -4.85
N ASP A 380 -10.75 9.56 -4.65
CA ASP A 380 -11.89 10.12 -5.38
C ASP A 380 -11.67 10.12 -6.90
N TYR A 381 -10.42 10.16 -7.34
CA TYR A 381 -10.04 10.02 -8.75
C TYR A 381 -9.91 8.55 -9.18
N GLU A 382 -9.23 7.72 -8.38
CA GLU A 382 -8.98 6.32 -8.70
C GLU A 382 -10.25 5.44 -8.64
N GLN A 383 -11.22 5.76 -7.78
CA GLN A 383 -12.50 5.04 -7.74
C GLN A 383 -13.27 5.05 -9.07
N VAL A 384 -13.10 6.11 -9.88
CA VAL A 384 -13.74 6.19 -11.20
C VAL A 384 -13.15 5.11 -12.12
N ARG A 385 -11.82 4.92 -12.10
CA ARG A 385 -11.14 3.87 -12.86
C ARG A 385 -11.57 2.48 -12.40
N LEU A 386 -11.72 2.28 -11.09
CA LEU A 386 -12.21 1.01 -10.52
C LEU A 386 -13.64 0.73 -11.01
N ILE A 387 -14.53 1.73 -11.01
CA ILE A 387 -15.89 1.58 -11.49
C ILE A 387 -15.93 1.23 -12.97
N ASP A 388 -15.14 1.91 -13.80
CA ASP A 388 -15.09 1.66 -15.24
C ASP A 388 -14.49 0.28 -15.53
N PHE A 389 -13.45 -0.13 -14.81
CA PHE A 389 -12.89 -1.49 -14.86
C PHE A 389 -13.95 -2.55 -14.54
N TYR A 390 -14.71 -2.39 -13.46
CA TYR A 390 -15.75 -3.37 -13.10
C TYR A 390 -16.95 -3.39 -14.06
N ARG A 391 -17.21 -2.29 -14.77
CA ARG A 391 -18.18 -2.27 -15.86
C ARG A 391 -17.76 -3.22 -16.98
N GLU A 392 -16.48 -3.20 -17.33
CA GLU A 392 -15.91 -4.10 -18.35
C GLU A 392 -15.94 -5.56 -17.87
N VAL A 393 -15.42 -5.83 -16.65
CA VAL A 393 -15.44 -7.19 -16.05
C VAL A 393 -16.83 -7.80 -16.04
N LEU A 394 -17.86 -7.00 -15.72
CA LEU A 394 -19.25 -7.44 -15.59
C LEU A 394 -20.06 -7.29 -16.89
N GLU A 395 -19.41 -6.90 -17.99
CA GLU A 395 -20.03 -6.72 -19.31
C GLU A 395 -21.25 -5.80 -19.27
N LEU A 396 -21.14 -4.70 -18.51
CA LEU A 396 -22.21 -3.71 -18.36
C LEU A 396 -22.10 -2.63 -19.45
N PRO A 397 -23.22 -2.09 -19.93
CA PRO A 397 -23.19 -1.06 -20.95
C PRO A 397 -22.41 0.19 -20.49
N GLU A 398 -21.63 0.78 -21.40
CA GLU A 398 -20.98 2.06 -21.17
C GLU A 398 -22.01 3.13 -20.75
N LYS A 399 -21.63 4.02 -19.84
CA LYS A 399 -22.40 5.25 -19.63
C LYS A 399 -22.45 6.00 -20.96
N ALA A 400 -23.65 6.36 -21.43
CA ALA A 400 -23.77 7.38 -22.44
C ALA A 400 -22.94 8.59 -21.95
N LYS A 401 -21.92 8.98 -22.75
CA LYS A 401 -21.10 10.15 -22.43
C LYS A 401 -22.06 11.33 -22.28
N VAL A 402 -22.29 11.76 -21.05
CA VAL A 402 -22.97 13.05 -20.81
C VAL A 402 -21.99 14.09 -21.33
N ALA A 403 -22.30 14.67 -22.48
CA ALA A 403 -21.54 15.80 -22.98
C ALA A 403 -21.61 16.89 -21.92
N VAL A 404 -20.49 17.17 -21.28
CA VAL A 404 -20.35 18.36 -20.45
C VAL A 404 -20.22 19.51 -21.45
N TYR A 405 -21.33 20.26 -21.59
CA TYR A 405 -21.35 21.53 -22.28
C TYR A 405 -20.81 22.64 -21.38
#